data_34cb834a894d904222932bc9a5a65ff2
#
_entry.id   34cb834a894d904222932bc9a5a65ff2
#
_cell.length_a   1.000
_cell.length_b   1.000
_cell.length_c   1.000
_cell.angle_alpha   90.00
_cell.angle_beta   90.00
_cell.angle_gamma   90.00
#
_symmetry.space_group_name_H-M   'P 1'
#
loop_
_entity.id
_entity.type
_entity.pdbx_description
1 polymer ?
#
loop_
_entity_poly.entity_id
_entity_poly.type
_entity_poly.pdbx_seq_one_letter_code
_entity_poly.pdbx_strand_id
1 'polypeptide(L)'
;METREIVRRVQLIGRSTYVVSLPKSWAKRVGLERGTSVSIVLEPDGSLRIIPPPLQEAKRPESKLLLRDGMSEGALIRELMSRYLAGFKVIRVSLPSDARRFREVIKRVVANKMIGVELLEEGERNMILQVLVNVEELPVNSVIQRMGQVTSGMIDDSMEGLMTRNVGLLEDVLERDDFIDKLYLYLLRQLNAGVRGF
;
A
#
# COMPACT_ATOMS: atom_id res chain seq x y z
N MET A 1 1.10 -3.52 20.25
CA MET A 1 1.39 -4.97 20.43
C MET A 1 2.53 -5.06 21.41
N GLU A 2 2.35 -5.71 22.56
CA GLU A 2 3.47 -5.95 23.49
C GLU A 2 4.49 -6.88 22.82
N THR A 3 5.73 -6.40 22.74
CA THR A 3 6.87 -7.19 22.27
C THR A 3 7.18 -8.24 23.36
N ARG A 4 6.72 -9.47 23.16
CA ARG A 4 6.95 -10.55 24.11
C ARG A 4 8.22 -11.27 23.74
N GLU A 5 9.27 -11.06 24.52
CA GLU A 5 10.51 -11.80 24.38
C GLU A 5 10.31 -13.28 24.73
N ILE A 6 10.80 -14.17 23.88
CA ILE A 6 10.76 -15.62 24.09
C ILE A 6 12.17 -16.18 23.89
N VAL A 7 12.81 -16.59 24.97
CA VAL A 7 14.14 -17.18 24.94
C VAL A 7 14.08 -18.66 24.53
N ARG A 8 14.98 -19.08 23.63
CA ARG A 8 15.16 -20.46 23.19
C ARG A 8 16.62 -20.85 23.19
N ARG A 9 16.90 -22.11 23.48
CA ARG A 9 18.26 -22.66 23.40
C ARG A 9 18.53 -23.13 21.98
N VAL A 10 19.70 -22.79 21.47
CA VAL A 10 20.21 -23.30 20.20
C VAL A 10 20.71 -24.72 20.41
N GLN A 11 20.42 -25.61 19.49
CA GLN A 11 20.90 -26.99 19.47
C GLN A 11 21.75 -27.23 18.23
N LEU A 12 22.83 -28.00 18.37
CA LEU A 12 23.66 -28.44 17.26
C LEU A 12 23.21 -29.85 16.85
N ILE A 13 22.76 -29.99 15.61
CA ILE A 13 22.38 -31.28 15.01
C ILE A 13 23.44 -31.68 14.01
N GLY A 14 24.03 -32.85 14.22
CA GLY A 14 25.19 -33.28 13.45
C GLY A 14 26.41 -32.42 13.78
N ARG A 15 27.25 -32.13 12.76
CA ARG A 15 28.51 -31.39 12.95
C ARG A 15 28.43 -29.90 12.53
N SER A 16 27.35 -29.46 11.87
CA SER A 16 27.33 -28.14 11.22
C SER A 16 25.97 -27.42 11.24
N THR A 17 24.88 -28.03 11.73
CA THR A 17 23.55 -27.42 11.65
C THR A 17 23.09 -26.96 13.02
N TYR A 18 22.89 -25.65 13.18
CA TYR A 18 22.27 -25.08 14.36
C TYR A 18 20.75 -25.02 14.20
N VAL A 19 20.03 -25.43 15.23
CA VAL A 19 18.55 -25.45 15.24
C VAL A 19 18.02 -24.70 16.45
N VAL A 20 16.99 -23.92 16.24
CA VAL A 20 16.23 -23.26 17.30
C VAL A 20 14.73 -23.61 17.15
N SER A 21 14.06 -23.95 18.27
CA SER A 21 12.63 -24.26 18.24
C SER A 21 11.80 -22.99 18.15
N LEU A 22 10.89 -22.94 17.18
CA LEU A 22 9.93 -21.85 17.04
C LEU A 22 8.79 -21.98 18.07
N PRO A 23 8.24 -20.86 18.60
CA PRO A 23 7.13 -20.91 19.55
C PRO A 23 5.90 -21.53 18.90
N LYS A 24 5.32 -22.56 19.55
CA LYS A 24 4.14 -23.30 19.03
C LYS A 24 2.94 -22.39 18.78
N SER A 25 2.72 -21.37 19.63
CA SER A 25 1.64 -20.41 19.48
C SER A 25 1.83 -19.55 18.22
N TRP A 26 3.06 -19.11 17.95
CA TRP A 26 3.40 -18.37 16.74
C TRP A 26 3.27 -19.25 15.49
N ALA A 27 3.84 -20.45 15.50
CA ALA A 27 3.78 -21.39 14.38
C ALA A 27 2.31 -21.72 13.99
N LYS A 28 1.45 -21.98 14.97
CA LYS A 28 0.01 -22.18 14.72
C LYS A 28 -0.67 -20.95 14.13
N ARG A 29 -0.34 -19.77 14.65
CA ARG A 29 -0.95 -18.51 14.18
C ARG A 29 -0.61 -18.19 12.73
N VAL A 30 0.63 -18.52 12.31
CA VAL A 30 1.10 -18.29 10.93
C VAL A 30 0.96 -19.53 10.02
N GLY A 31 0.23 -20.55 10.48
CA GLY A 31 -0.11 -21.72 9.67
C GLY A 31 1.07 -22.63 9.31
N LEU A 32 2.13 -22.67 10.14
CA LEU A 32 3.25 -23.58 9.89
C LEU A 32 2.88 -25.02 10.22
N GLU A 33 3.10 -25.90 9.28
CA GLU A 33 2.95 -27.34 9.40
C GLU A 33 4.30 -28.05 9.16
N ARG A 34 4.33 -29.36 9.37
CA ARG A 34 5.50 -30.16 9.08
C ARG A 34 5.85 -30.10 7.59
N GLY A 35 7.10 -29.71 7.29
CA GLY A 35 7.57 -29.56 5.91
C GLY A 35 7.32 -28.19 5.30
N THR A 36 6.69 -27.26 6.01
CA THR A 36 6.52 -25.89 5.54
C THR A 36 7.88 -25.20 5.45
N SER A 37 8.20 -24.62 4.30
CA SER A 37 9.41 -23.80 4.10
C SER A 37 9.19 -22.40 4.67
N VAL A 38 10.20 -21.86 5.33
CA VAL A 38 10.26 -20.46 5.79
C VAL A 38 11.47 -19.78 5.18
N SER A 39 11.39 -18.49 4.89
CA SER A 39 12.55 -17.71 4.49
C SER A 39 13.27 -17.19 5.73
N ILE A 40 14.60 -17.24 5.73
CA ILE A 40 15.45 -16.68 6.79
C ILE A 40 16.27 -15.56 6.17
N VAL A 41 16.11 -14.35 6.67
CA VAL A 41 16.84 -13.15 6.22
C VAL A 41 17.83 -12.75 7.29
N LEU A 42 19.09 -12.60 6.89
CA LEU A 42 20.14 -12.03 7.74
C LEU A 42 20.04 -10.51 7.67
N GLU A 43 19.79 -9.88 8.81
CA GLU A 43 19.68 -8.42 8.92
C GLU A 43 21.07 -7.78 9.12
N PRO A 44 21.25 -6.49 8.76
CA PRO A 44 22.55 -5.80 8.90
C PRO A 44 23.07 -5.70 10.33
N ASP A 45 22.21 -5.80 11.34
CA ASP A 45 22.55 -5.82 12.76
C ASP A 45 23.01 -7.21 13.26
N GLY A 46 23.07 -8.21 12.37
CA GLY A 46 23.44 -9.58 12.67
C GLY A 46 22.28 -10.44 13.21
N SER A 47 21.08 -9.91 13.34
CA SER A 47 19.90 -10.69 13.71
C SER A 47 19.36 -11.52 12.53
N LEU A 48 18.54 -12.53 12.85
CA LEU A 48 17.84 -13.34 11.85
C LEU A 48 16.33 -13.08 11.92
N ARG A 49 15.75 -12.68 10.79
CA ARG A 49 14.32 -12.58 10.63
C ARG A 49 13.76 -13.81 9.92
N ILE A 50 12.83 -14.50 10.59
CA ILE A 50 12.12 -15.65 10.04
C ILE A 50 10.80 -15.18 9.44
N ILE A 51 10.64 -15.36 8.13
CA ILE A 51 9.45 -15.00 7.38
C ILE A 51 8.70 -16.29 7.06
N PRO A 52 7.49 -16.49 7.62
CA PRO A 52 6.65 -17.62 7.26
C PRO A 52 6.22 -17.48 5.79
N PRO A 53 5.87 -18.59 5.10
CA PRO A 53 5.26 -18.48 3.79
C PRO A 53 4.01 -17.60 3.92
N PRO A 54 3.65 -16.84 2.88
CA PRO A 54 2.37 -16.15 2.89
C PRO A 54 1.31 -17.19 3.21
N LEU A 55 0.59 -16.99 4.31
CA LEU A 55 -0.57 -17.80 4.65
C LEU A 55 -1.37 -17.95 3.36
N GLN A 56 -1.58 -19.22 2.91
CA GLN A 56 -2.31 -19.51 1.68
C GLN A 56 -3.45 -18.53 1.57
N GLU A 57 -3.33 -17.57 0.62
CA GLU A 57 -4.29 -16.51 0.36
C GLU A 57 -5.07 -16.09 1.61
N ALA A 58 -4.39 -15.48 2.59
CA ALA A 58 -5.11 -14.63 3.55
C ALA A 58 -5.95 -13.73 2.64
N LYS A 59 -7.28 -13.99 2.61
CA LYS A 59 -8.26 -13.33 1.74
C LYS A 59 -7.81 -11.89 1.56
N ARG A 60 -7.37 -11.55 0.35
CA ARG A 60 -6.80 -10.22 0.07
C ARG A 60 -7.69 -9.24 0.79
N PRO A 61 -7.18 -8.39 1.72
CA PRO A 61 -8.06 -7.58 2.53
C PRO A 61 -9.02 -6.83 1.62
N GLU A 62 -10.28 -7.27 1.65
CA GLU A 62 -11.34 -6.78 0.77
C GLU A 62 -12.27 -5.85 1.55
N SER A 63 -12.67 -4.76 0.95
CA SER A 63 -13.66 -3.85 1.48
C SER A 63 -14.84 -3.69 0.53
N LYS A 64 -16.03 -3.60 1.10
CA LYS A 64 -17.26 -3.28 0.38
C LYS A 64 -17.63 -1.83 0.62
N LEU A 65 -17.94 -1.12 -0.43
CA LEU A 65 -18.44 0.25 -0.41
C LEU A 65 -19.81 0.29 -1.07
N LEU A 66 -20.84 0.56 -0.28
CA LEU A 66 -22.20 0.73 -0.78
C LEU A 66 -22.48 2.22 -0.97
N LEU A 67 -22.62 2.66 -2.22
CA LEU A 67 -23.02 4.02 -2.54
C LEU A 67 -24.55 4.17 -2.46
N ARG A 68 -24.98 5.31 -1.98
CA ARG A 68 -26.41 5.65 -1.83
C ARG A 68 -26.75 6.82 -2.73
N ASP A 69 -28.01 6.86 -3.17
CA ASP A 69 -28.52 8.03 -3.85
C ASP A 69 -28.36 9.28 -2.96
N GLY A 70 -27.98 10.40 -3.58
CA GLY A 70 -27.73 11.65 -2.85
C GLY A 70 -26.37 11.78 -2.17
N MET A 71 -25.51 10.75 -2.22
CA MET A 71 -24.14 10.89 -1.70
C MET A 71 -23.38 11.96 -2.48
N SER A 72 -22.72 12.88 -1.74
CA SER A 72 -21.90 13.92 -2.37
C SER A 72 -20.60 13.34 -2.93
N GLU A 73 -20.03 13.99 -3.95
CA GLU A 73 -18.75 13.63 -4.53
C GLU A 73 -17.63 13.60 -3.47
N GLY A 74 -17.56 14.61 -2.60
CA GLY A 74 -16.59 14.64 -1.53
C GLY A 74 -16.72 13.48 -0.53
N ALA A 75 -17.95 13.01 -0.25
CA ALA A 75 -18.17 11.84 0.59
C ALA A 75 -17.65 10.56 -0.10
N LEU A 76 -17.94 10.39 -1.39
CA LEU A 76 -17.43 9.27 -2.19
C LEU A 76 -15.90 9.24 -2.22
N ILE A 77 -15.26 10.39 -2.46
CA ILE A 77 -13.79 10.49 -2.48
C ILE A 77 -13.22 10.07 -1.12
N ARG A 78 -13.76 10.59 -0.01
CA ARG A 78 -13.31 10.21 1.34
C ARG A 78 -13.47 8.71 1.60
N GLU A 79 -14.58 8.12 1.21
CA GLU A 79 -14.84 6.69 1.38
C GLU A 79 -13.89 5.80 0.58
N LEU A 80 -13.56 6.18 -0.66
CA LEU A 80 -12.57 5.48 -1.48
C LEU A 80 -11.16 5.62 -0.88
N MET A 81 -10.76 6.86 -0.55
CA MET A 81 -9.45 7.13 0.01
C MET A 81 -9.24 6.46 1.36
N SER A 82 -10.25 6.42 2.23
CA SER A 82 -10.15 5.75 3.52
C SER A 82 -9.84 4.25 3.36
N ARG A 83 -10.45 3.58 2.37
CA ARG A 83 -10.20 2.16 2.07
C ARG A 83 -8.82 1.95 1.45
N TYR A 84 -8.45 2.81 0.53
CA TYR A 84 -7.11 2.77 -0.06
C TYR A 84 -6.03 2.93 1.01
N LEU A 85 -6.12 3.96 1.85
CA LEU A 85 -5.16 4.24 2.93
C LEU A 85 -5.19 3.19 4.05
N ALA A 86 -6.34 2.53 4.27
CA ALA A 86 -6.46 1.42 5.22
C ALA A 86 -5.75 0.14 4.78
N GLY A 87 -5.22 0.08 3.54
CA GLY A 87 -4.45 -1.07 3.05
C GLY A 87 -5.28 -2.13 2.32
N PHE A 88 -6.59 -1.94 2.10
CA PHE A 88 -7.38 -2.91 1.35
C PHE A 88 -6.81 -3.13 -0.05
N LYS A 89 -6.72 -4.40 -0.45
CA LYS A 89 -6.22 -4.80 -1.79
C LYS A 89 -7.33 -4.87 -2.83
N VAL A 90 -8.56 -5.09 -2.39
CA VAL A 90 -9.74 -5.11 -3.25
C VAL A 90 -10.83 -4.23 -2.65
N ILE A 91 -11.39 -3.34 -3.45
CA ILE A 91 -12.51 -2.49 -3.06
C ILE A 91 -13.66 -2.79 -4.03
N ARG A 92 -14.73 -3.43 -3.50
CA ARG A 92 -15.96 -3.67 -4.26
C ARG A 92 -16.92 -2.53 -4.01
N VAL A 93 -17.27 -1.83 -5.06
CA VAL A 93 -18.19 -0.70 -5.01
C VAL A 93 -19.54 -1.14 -5.57
N SER A 94 -20.59 -1.01 -4.76
CA SER A 94 -21.97 -1.18 -5.21
C SER A 94 -22.56 0.18 -5.57
N LEU A 95 -23.07 0.31 -6.78
CA LEU A 95 -23.55 1.56 -7.37
C LEU A 95 -25.08 1.67 -7.24
N PRO A 96 -25.63 2.88 -7.04
CA PRO A 96 -27.07 3.13 -7.12
C PRO A 96 -27.57 3.10 -8.57
N SER A 97 -28.88 3.33 -8.76
CA SER A 97 -29.49 3.27 -10.10
C SER A 97 -28.94 4.32 -11.07
N ASP A 98 -28.68 5.55 -10.60
CA ASP A 98 -28.01 6.59 -11.38
C ASP A 98 -26.51 6.58 -11.08
N ALA A 99 -25.81 5.67 -11.72
CA ALA A 99 -24.41 5.37 -11.43
C ALA A 99 -23.41 6.20 -12.25
N ARG A 100 -23.83 6.90 -13.30
CA ARG A 100 -22.91 7.55 -14.25
C ARG A 100 -21.93 8.53 -13.56
N ARG A 101 -22.48 9.44 -12.77
CA ARG A 101 -21.70 10.43 -12.02
C ARG A 101 -20.69 9.76 -11.08
N PHE A 102 -21.09 8.72 -10.37
CA PHE A 102 -20.23 8.01 -9.44
C PHE A 102 -19.08 7.29 -10.16
N ARG A 103 -19.36 6.69 -11.32
CA ARG A 103 -18.30 6.04 -12.13
C ARG A 103 -17.22 7.02 -12.57
N GLU A 104 -17.63 8.18 -13.07
CA GLU A 104 -16.73 9.23 -13.53
C GLU A 104 -15.82 9.70 -12.37
N VAL A 105 -16.40 9.93 -11.19
CA VAL A 105 -15.64 10.31 -9.99
C VAL A 105 -14.67 9.21 -9.56
N ILE A 106 -15.10 7.95 -9.51
CA ILE A 106 -14.27 6.82 -9.15
C ILE A 106 -13.06 6.71 -10.09
N LYS A 107 -13.30 6.73 -11.41
CA LYS A 107 -12.24 6.67 -12.41
C LYS A 107 -11.23 7.81 -12.26
N ARG A 108 -11.72 9.04 -12.05
CA ARG A 108 -10.86 10.21 -11.82
C ARG A 108 -10.02 10.06 -10.56
N VAL A 109 -10.61 9.60 -9.44
CA VAL A 109 -9.88 9.41 -8.18
C VAL A 109 -8.83 8.31 -8.31
N VAL A 110 -9.17 7.18 -8.95
CA VAL A 110 -8.21 6.10 -9.22
C VAL A 110 -7.04 6.62 -10.06
N ALA A 111 -7.33 7.29 -11.16
CA ALA A 111 -6.29 7.80 -12.05
C ALA A 111 -5.39 8.84 -11.38
N ASN A 112 -5.96 9.76 -10.59
CA ASN A 112 -5.23 10.94 -10.11
C ASN A 112 -4.71 10.82 -8.67
N LYS A 113 -5.21 9.87 -7.85
CA LYS A 113 -4.87 9.82 -6.42
C LYS A 113 -4.44 8.46 -5.89
N MET A 114 -4.56 7.38 -6.69
CA MET A 114 -4.31 6.03 -6.19
C MET A 114 -3.24 5.32 -7.03
N ILE A 115 -2.00 5.24 -6.54
CA ILE A 115 -0.94 4.50 -7.21
C ILE A 115 -1.22 3.00 -7.16
N GLY A 116 -1.07 2.35 -8.31
CA GLY A 116 -1.16 0.91 -8.45
C GLY A 116 -2.56 0.34 -8.29
N VAL A 117 -3.60 1.16 -8.41
CA VAL A 117 -5.00 0.72 -8.42
C VAL A 117 -5.52 0.64 -9.84
N GLU A 118 -6.08 -0.51 -10.17
CA GLU A 118 -6.72 -0.74 -11.46
C GLU A 118 -8.20 -1.08 -11.30
N LEU A 119 -9.00 -0.68 -12.28
CA LEU A 119 -10.40 -1.05 -12.40
C LEU A 119 -10.48 -2.41 -13.10
N LEU A 120 -10.73 -3.48 -12.34
CA LEU A 120 -10.81 -4.84 -12.88
C LEU A 120 -12.15 -5.16 -13.52
N GLU A 121 -13.22 -4.62 -12.94
CA GLU A 121 -14.57 -4.90 -13.39
C GLU A 121 -15.43 -3.64 -13.32
N GLU A 122 -16.18 -3.40 -14.38
CA GLU A 122 -17.18 -2.35 -14.45
C GLU A 122 -18.50 -2.93 -14.97
N GLY A 123 -19.39 -3.25 -14.04
CA GLY A 123 -20.72 -3.73 -14.33
C GLY A 123 -21.77 -2.62 -14.22
N GLU A 124 -23.03 -2.96 -14.45
CA GLU A 124 -24.14 -2.01 -14.38
C GLU A 124 -24.30 -1.41 -12.98
N ARG A 125 -24.15 -2.23 -11.92
CA ARG A 125 -24.32 -1.83 -10.51
C ARG A 125 -23.14 -2.15 -9.61
N ASN A 126 -21.99 -2.49 -10.19
CA ASN A 126 -20.80 -2.82 -9.44
C ASN A 126 -19.54 -2.33 -10.15
N MET A 127 -18.51 -2.00 -9.36
CA MET A 127 -17.16 -1.79 -9.82
C MET A 127 -16.21 -2.50 -8.86
N ILE A 128 -15.14 -3.10 -9.39
CA ILE A 128 -14.09 -3.74 -8.60
C ILE A 128 -12.77 -3.04 -8.87
N LEU A 129 -12.24 -2.43 -7.83
CA LEU A 129 -10.92 -1.82 -7.84
C LEU A 129 -9.93 -2.76 -7.16
N GLN A 130 -8.78 -2.99 -7.76
CA GLN A 130 -7.73 -3.83 -7.19
C GLN A 130 -6.41 -3.07 -7.15
N VAL A 131 -5.70 -3.19 -6.03
CA VAL A 131 -4.33 -2.72 -5.88
C VAL A 131 -3.39 -3.81 -6.39
N LEU A 132 -2.66 -3.52 -7.46
CA LEU A 132 -1.75 -4.45 -8.14
C LEU A 132 -0.30 -4.31 -7.67
N VAL A 133 0.11 -3.10 -7.27
CA VAL A 133 1.50 -2.84 -6.83
C VAL A 133 1.78 -3.49 -5.48
N ASN A 134 2.88 -4.23 -5.42
CA ASN A 134 3.44 -4.77 -4.18
C ASN A 134 4.44 -3.80 -3.55
N VAL A 135 4.59 -3.87 -2.22
CA VAL A 135 5.56 -3.04 -1.45
C VAL A 135 7.00 -3.24 -1.94
N GLU A 136 7.32 -4.46 -2.39
CA GLU A 136 8.65 -4.82 -2.88
C GLU A 136 9.00 -4.13 -4.22
N GLU A 137 8.00 -3.84 -5.05
CA GLU A 137 8.17 -3.19 -6.36
C GLU A 137 8.40 -1.68 -6.23
N LEU A 138 7.82 -1.05 -5.20
CA LEU A 138 7.97 0.37 -4.93
C LEU A 138 8.21 0.61 -3.42
N PRO A 139 9.46 0.40 -2.94
CA PRO A 139 9.82 0.52 -1.53
C PRO A 139 9.66 1.96 -1.01
N VAL A 140 9.29 2.09 0.26
CA VAL A 140 9.08 3.38 0.96
C VAL A 140 10.27 4.34 0.78
N ASN A 141 11.50 3.84 0.93
CA ASN A 141 12.70 4.67 0.79
C ASN A 141 12.85 5.25 -0.63
N SER A 142 12.55 4.47 -1.66
CA SER A 142 12.59 4.93 -3.05
C SER A 142 11.52 6.00 -3.31
N VAL A 143 10.34 5.86 -2.72
CA VAL A 143 9.28 6.87 -2.79
C VAL A 143 9.72 8.18 -2.16
N ILE A 144 10.28 8.13 -0.93
CA ILE A 144 10.78 9.32 -0.22
C ILE A 144 11.88 10.02 -1.02
N GLN A 145 12.85 9.26 -1.56
CA GLN A 145 13.90 9.82 -2.39
C GLN A 145 13.34 10.50 -3.65
N ARG A 146 12.36 9.86 -4.30
CA ARG A 146 11.72 10.43 -5.49
C ARG A 146 10.96 11.71 -5.15
N MET A 147 10.21 11.74 -4.05
CA MET A 147 9.54 12.95 -3.57
C MET A 147 10.55 14.07 -3.35
N GLY A 148 11.66 13.82 -2.66
CA GLY A 148 12.71 14.81 -2.42
C GLY A 148 13.30 15.37 -3.72
N GLN A 149 13.61 14.51 -4.68
CA GLN A 149 14.14 14.93 -5.99
C GLN A 149 13.16 15.82 -6.75
N VAL A 150 11.89 15.41 -6.82
CA VAL A 150 10.85 16.17 -7.54
C VAL A 150 10.62 17.52 -6.85
N THR A 151 10.49 17.53 -5.51
CA THR A 151 10.28 18.78 -4.76
C THR A 151 11.44 19.75 -4.91
N SER A 152 12.69 19.25 -4.91
CA SER A 152 13.86 20.12 -5.17
C SER A 152 13.77 20.77 -6.55
N GLY A 153 13.48 19.99 -7.60
CA GLY A 153 13.29 20.55 -8.94
C GLY A 153 12.12 21.54 -9.04
N MET A 154 11.02 21.29 -8.32
CA MET A 154 9.88 22.22 -8.27
C MET A 154 10.27 23.57 -7.66
N ILE A 155 11.13 23.58 -6.64
CA ILE A 155 11.63 24.82 -6.02
C ILE A 155 12.47 25.61 -7.03
N ASP A 156 13.41 24.94 -7.70
CA ASP A 156 14.28 25.56 -8.69
C ASP A 156 13.48 26.16 -9.85
N ASP A 157 12.55 25.36 -10.41
CA ASP A 157 11.70 25.79 -11.53
C ASP A 157 10.70 26.88 -11.13
N SER A 158 10.21 26.89 -9.88
CA SER A 158 9.37 27.96 -9.37
C SER A 158 10.12 29.29 -9.32
N MET A 159 11.36 29.27 -8.84
CA MET A 159 12.21 30.45 -8.79
C MET A 159 12.54 30.97 -10.21
N GLU A 160 12.91 30.07 -11.11
CA GLU A 160 13.18 30.41 -12.49
C GLU A 160 11.93 30.96 -13.20
N GLY A 161 10.78 30.28 -13.04
CA GLY A 161 9.50 30.70 -13.62
C GLY A 161 9.08 32.10 -13.19
N LEU A 162 9.27 32.39 -11.87
CA LEU A 162 9.01 33.75 -11.35
C LEU A 162 9.96 34.81 -11.90
N MET A 163 11.27 34.50 -11.94
CA MET A 163 12.28 35.43 -12.43
C MET A 163 12.15 35.74 -13.95
N THR A 164 11.82 34.72 -14.73
CA THR A 164 11.69 34.82 -16.19
C THR A 164 10.26 35.12 -16.64
N ARG A 165 9.29 35.15 -15.74
CA ARG A 165 7.85 35.24 -16.01
C ARG A 165 7.35 34.13 -16.95
N ASN A 166 7.92 32.94 -16.82
CA ASN A 166 7.54 31.79 -17.64
C ASN A 166 6.36 31.08 -16.98
N VAL A 167 5.15 31.39 -17.46
CA VAL A 167 3.90 30.79 -16.95
C VAL A 167 3.85 29.27 -17.18
N GLY A 168 4.33 28.79 -18.34
CA GLY A 168 4.36 27.36 -18.63
C GLY A 168 5.19 26.56 -17.63
N LEU A 169 6.35 27.09 -17.20
CA LEU A 169 7.17 26.46 -16.19
C LEU A 169 6.46 26.39 -14.82
N LEU A 170 5.68 27.41 -14.46
CA LEU A 170 4.88 27.44 -13.25
C LEU A 170 3.69 26.47 -13.32
N GLU A 171 3.08 26.30 -14.49
CA GLU A 171 2.03 25.28 -14.71
C GLU A 171 2.60 23.87 -14.57
N ASP A 172 3.78 23.56 -15.09
CA ASP A 172 4.47 22.29 -14.90
C ASP A 172 4.76 21.99 -13.41
N VAL A 173 5.05 23.02 -12.61
CA VAL A 173 5.21 22.86 -11.15
C VAL A 173 3.90 22.41 -10.50
N LEU A 174 2.77 22.99 -10.89
CA LEU A 174 1.45 22.58 -10.36
C LEU A 174 1.10 21.12 -10.72
N GLU A 175 1.42 20.67 -11.94
CA GLU A 175 1.21 19.27 -12.31
C GLU A 175 2.09 18.32 -11.50
N ARG A 176 3.32 18.74 -11.17
CA ARG A 176 4.22 17.94 -10.29
C ARG A 176 3.76 17.91 -8.84
N ASP A 177 3.07 18.94 -8.36
CA ASP A 177 2.46 18.94 -7.03
C ASP A 177 1.40 17.83 -6.90
N ASP A 178 0.52 17.69 -7.90
CA ASP A 178 -0.43 16.58 -7.97
C ASP A 178 0.26 15.18 -7.95
N PHE A 179 1.44 15.08 -8.58
CA PHE A 179 2.22 13.85 -8.56
C PHE A 179 2.83 13.56 -7.17
N ILE A 180 3.33 14.59 -6.48
CA ILE A 180 3.82 14.49 -5.10
C ILE A 180 2.69 14.06 -4.15
N ASP A 181 1.52 14.65 -4.27
CA ASP A 181 0.32 14.26 -3.52
C ASP A 181 0.00 12.76 -3.69
N LYS A 182 0.11 12.27 -4.91
CA LYS A 182 -0.11 10.87 -5.24
C LYS A 182 0.91 9.93 -4.58
N LEU A 183 2.19 10.31 -4.59
CA LEU A 183 3.26 9.59 -3.89
C LEU A 183 3.07 9.61 -2.37
N TYR A 184 2.66 10.74 -1.82
CA TYR A 184 2.37 10.89 -0.40
C TYR A 184 1.24 9.97 0.06
N LEU A 185 0.13 9.90 -0.69
CA LEU A 185 -0.98 9.01 -0.39
C LEU A 185 -0.57 7.53 -0.48
N TYR A 186 0.29 7.17 -1.43
CA TYR A 186 0.87 5.83 -1.51
C TYR A 186 1.74 5.51 -0.29
N LEU A 187 2.60 6.45 0.13
CA LEU A 187 3.44 6.31 1.30
C LEU A 187 2.60 6.07 2.57
N LEU A 188 1.58 6.89 2.79
CA LEU A 188 0.64 6.72 3.90
C LEU A 188 -0.03 5.34 3.90
N ARG A 189 -0.44 4.85 2.72
CA ARG A 189 -0.99 3.51 2.58
C ARG A 189 0.01 2.45 3.03
N GLN A 190 1.27 2.53 2.61
CA GLN A 190 2.30 1.55 2.96
C GLN A 190 2.58 1.54 4.47
N LEU A 191 2.70 2.71 5.07
CA LEU A 191 2.91 2.84 6.52
C LEU A 191 1.74 2.25 7.31
N ASN A 192 0.50 2.54 6.91
CA ASN A 192 -0.69 2.00 7.56
C ASN A 192 -0.79 0.47 7.41
N ALA A 193 -0.43 -0.08 6.25
CA ALA A 193 -0.41 -1.52 6.04
C ALA A 193 0.65 -2.20 6.91
N GLY A 194 1.85 -1.63 7.03
CA GLY A 194 2.92 -2.12 7.90
C GLY A 194 2.54 -2.15 9.38
N VAL A 195 1.85 -1.11 9.87
CA VAL A 195 1.38 -1.04 11.27
C VAL A 195 0.31 -2.10 11.56
N ARG A 196 -0.55 -2.41 10.60
CA ARG A 196 -1.64 -3.39 10.77
C ARG A 196 -1.22 -4.84 10.55
N GLY A 197 0.00 -5.10 10.04
CA GLY A 197 0.50 -6.45 9.77
C GLY A 197 -0.23 -7.17 8.63
N PHE A 198 -0.68 -6.41 7.62
CA PHE A 198 -1.22 -6.96 6.38
C PHE A 198 -0.10 -7.29 5.39
#